data_854c455067ecc7c2636c2944b12c14c5
#
_entry.id   854c455067ecc7c2636c2944b12c14c5
#
_cell.length_a   1.000
_cell.length_b   1.000
_cell.length_c   1.000
_cell.angle_alpha   90.00
_cell.angle_beta   90.00
_cell.angle_gamma   90.00
#
_symmetry.space_group_name_H-M   'P 1'
#
loop_
_entity.id
_entity.type
_entity.pdbx_description
1 polymer ?
#
loop_
_entity_poly.entity_id
_entity_poly.type
_entity_poly.pdbx_seq_one_letter_code
_entity_poly.pdbx_strand_id
1 'polypeptide(L)'
;MLSTSIMYALGKDIAALVRMVMDSNVGINTKVGRNTLTNSDIYNELVVYSTNDGDLIFDIVLNGYLQYIESGRRQGAKMPPIKPIEDWARKHGIPTDNKTIWAIRMAISRDGIAPRPFMDKVFADIDYVWDKDWADELFDKIMRMINDFFNV
;
A
#
# COMPACT_ATOMS: atom_id res chain seq x y z
N MET A 1 3.33 -5.99 -27.26
CA MET A 1 3.22 -6.51 -25.89
C MET A 1 4.55 -6.29 -25.19
N LEU A 2 4.53 -5.68 -24.01
CA LEU A 2 5.73 -5.49 -23.19
C LEU A 2 6.22 -6.83 -22.67
N SER A 3 7.55 -7.01 -22.57
CA SER A 3 8.09 -8.25 -22.02
C SER A 3 7.77 -8.37 -20.53
N THR A 4 7.60 -9.59 -20.06
CA THR A 4 7.35 -9.91 -18.65
C THR A 4 8.41 -9.31 -17.74
N SER A 5 9.67 -9.26 -18.19
CA SER A 5 10.78 -8.71 -17.40
C SER A 5 10.65 -7.18 -17.17
N ILE A 6 10.20 -6.44 -18.17
CA ILE A 6 9.97 -5.00 -18.06
C ILE A 6 8.80 -4.72 -17.12
N MET A 7 7.71 -5.46 -17.27
CA MET A 7 6.54 -5.32 -16.40
C MET A 7 6.88 -5.66 -14.94
N TYR A 8 7.67 -6.70 -14.73
CA TYR A 8 8.13 -7.08 -13.40
C TYR A 8 9.01 -6.00 -12.76
N ALA A 9 9.95 -5.43 -13.51
CA ALA A 9 10.83 -4.37 -13.02
C ALA A 9 10.03 -3.12 -12.64
N LEU A 10 9.07 -2.71 -13.47
CA LEU A 10 8.21 -1.56 -13.19
C LEU A 10 7.31 -1.81 -11.97
N GLY A 11 6.78 -3.01 -11.81
CA GLY A 11 6.03 -3.41 -10.63
C GLY A 11 6.84 -3.32 -9.34
N LYS A 12 8.12 -3.70 -9.39
CA LYS A 12 9.05 -3.53 -8.26
C LYS A 12 9.29 -2.07 -7.92
N ASP A 13 9.44 -1.21 -8.92
CA ASP A 13 9.63 0.23 -8.71
C ASP A 13 8.39 0.85 -8.06
N ILE A 14 7.20 0.45 -8.48
CA ILE A 14 5.94 0.88 -7.86
C ILE A 14 5.89 0.43 -6.39
N ALA A 15 6.21 -0.83 -6.10
CA ALA A 15 6.22 -1.35 -4.73
C ALA A 15 7.22 -0.59 -3.84
N ALA A 16 8.41 -0.29 -4.37
CA ALA A 16 9.43 0.49 -3.67
C ALA A 16 8.92 1.90 -3.36
N LEU A 17 8.25 2.55 -4.32
CA LEU A 17 7.68 3.88 -4.13
C LEU A 17 6.57 3.89 -3.07
N VAL A 18 5.68 2.91 -3.07
CA VAL A 18 4.64 2.76 -2.03
C VAL A 18 5.28 2.64 -0.64
N ARG A 19 6.33 1.82 -0.50
CA ARG A 19 7.04 1.68 0.76
C ARG A 19 7.76 2.96 1.18
N MET A 20 8.35 3.69 0.24
CA MET A 20 8.96 5.00 0.54
C MET A 20 7.94 6.00 1.09
N VAL A 21 6.73 6.02 0.56
CA VAL A 21 5.66 6.87 1.08
C VAL A 21 5.27 6.44 2.49
N MET A 22 5.17 5.14 2.77
CA MET A 22 4.90 4.63 4.12
C MET A 22 6.01 5.00 5.10
N ASP A 23 7.27 5.02 4.66
CA ASP A 23 8.43 5.41 5.48
C ASP A 23 8.53 6.92 5.71
N SER A 24 7.76 7.71 4.98
CA SER A 24 7.74 9.17 5.10
C SER A 24 6.90 9.65 6.29
N ASN A 25 6.82 10.96 6.44
CA ASN A 25 6.03 11.60 7.50
C ASN A 25 4.55 11.20 7.51
N VAL A 26 4.00 10.78 6.37
CA VAL A 26 2.62 10.28 6.27
C VAL A 26 2.39 9.04 7.15
N GLY A 27 3.42 8.22 7.33
CA GLY A 27 3.36 7.03 8.18
C GLY A 27 3.38 7.32 9.68
N ILE A 28 3.65 8.56 10.09
CA ILE A 28 3.75 8.92 11.51
C ILE A 28 2.36 8.91 12.17
N ASN A 29 2.26 8.12 13.21
CA ASN A 29 1.09 8.14 14.10
C ASN A 29 1.33 9.19 15.19
N THR A 30 0.56 10.26 15.17
CA THR A 30 0.72 11.40 16.09
C THR A 30 0.50 11.03 17.55
N LYS A 31 -0.34 10.04 17.85
CA LYS A 31 -0.59 9.57 19.22
C LYS A 31 0.62 8.81 19.78
N VAL A 32 1.36 8.12 18.94
CA VAL A 32 2.51 7.30 19.34
C VAL A 32 3.83 8.05 19.16
N GLY A 33 3.84 9.07 18.29
CA GLY A 33 5.02 9.89 18.01
C GLY A 33 6.08 9.20 17.13
N ARG A 34 5.71 8.14 16.42
CA ARG A 34 6.62 7.41 15.51
C ARG A 34 5.89 6.92 14.28
N ASN A 35 6.65 6.53 13.26
CA ASN A 35 6.08 5.88 12.08
C ASN A 35 5.61 4.47 12.44
N THR A 36 4.32 4.21 12.26
CA THR A 36 3.70 2.91 12.51
C THR A 36 3.34 2.15 11.24
N LEU A 37 3.59 2.72 10.05
CA LEU A 37 3.39 2.03 8.77
C LEU A 37 4.61 1.23 8.35
N THR A 38 5.82 1.72 8.62
CA THR A 38 7.06 0.98 8.36
C THR A 38 7.05 -0.35 9.11
N ASN A 39 7.33 -1.44 8.39
CA ASN A 39 7.29 -2.81 8.89
C ASN A 39 5.93 -3.27 9.46
N SER A 40 4.85 -2.54 9.18
CA SER A 40 3.49 -2.99 9.47
C SER A 40 3.07 -4.14 8.57
N ASP A 41 1.95 -4.79 8.88
CA ASP A 41 1.38 -5.83 8.02
C ASP A 41 1.12 -5.30 6.60
N ILE A 42 0.63 -4.08 6.48
CA ILE A 42 0.40 -3.42 5.18
C ILE A 42 1.70 -3.30 4.39
N TYR A 43 2.77 -2.88 5.05
CA TYR A 43 4.09 -2.72 4.45
C TYR A 43 4.67 -4.06 3.98
N ASN A 44 4.58 -5.08 4.83
CA ASN A 44 5.19 -6.39 4.59
C ASN A 44 4.39 -7.25 3.60
N GLU A 45 3.07 -7.10 3.59
CA GLU A 45 2.15 -7.88 2.73
C GLU A 45 1.88 -7.18 1.37
N LEU A 46 2.48 -6.02 1.12
CA LEU A 46 2.32 -5.30 -0.13
C LEU A 46 2.76 -6.16 -1.33
N VAL A 47 1.86 -6.30 -2.28
CA VAL A 47 2.14 -6.96 -3.56
C VAL A 47 1.71 -6.05 -4.70
N VAL A 48 2.57 -5.90 -5.69
CA VAL A 48 2.26 -5.23 -6.96
C VAL A 48 2.46 -6.24 -8.08
N TYR A 49 1.44 -6.46 -8.86
CA TYR A 49 1.53 -7.33 -10.03
C TYR A 49 0.89 -6.67 -11.25
N SER A 50 1.38 -7.05 -12.42
CA SER A 50 0.85 -6.56 -13.69
C SER A 50 -0.18 -7.52 -14.26
N THR A 51 -1.25 -6.96 -14.83
CA THR A 51 -2.21 -7.70 -15.64
C THR A 51 -1.81 -7.59 -17.11
N ASN A 52 -1.67 -8.72 -17.79
CA ASN A 52 -1.06 -8.80 -19.11
C ASN A 52 -2.12 -8.91 -20.23
N ASP A 53 -3.04 -7.95 -20.29
CA ASP A 53 -4.13 -7.91 -21.28
C ASP A 53 -3.90 -6.89 -22.41
N GLY A 54 -2.65 -6.53 -22.68
CA GLY A 54 -2.29 -5.55 -23.70
C GLY A 54 -2.22 -4.11 -23.22
N ASP A 55 -2.77 -3.81 -22.06
CA ASP A 55 -2.69 -2.52 -21.41
C ASP A 55 -1.64 -2.52 -20.29
N LEU A 56 -1.12 -1.33 -19.96
CA LEU A 56 -0.19 -1.14 -18.86
C LEU A 56 -0.98 -1.03 -17.54
N ILE A 57 -1.38 -2.16 -16.98
CA ILE A 57 -2.19 -2.22 -15.76
C ILE A 57 -1.37 -2.85 -14.64
N PHE A 58 -1.32 -2.17 -13.50
CA PHE A 58 -0.73 -2.67 -12.26
C PHE A 58 -1.76 -2.68 -11.14
N ASP A 59 -1.86 -3.80 -10.46
CA ASP A 59 -2.68 -3.93 -9.27
C ASP A 59 -1.80 -3.84 -8.03
N ILE A 60 -2.11 -2.86 -7.18
CA ILE A 60 -1.48 -2.69 -5.87
C ILE A 60 -2.39 -3.37 -4.86
N VAL A 61 -1.93 -4.51 -4.32
CA VAL A 61 -2.69 -5.28 -3.34
C VAL A 61 -2.19 -4.95 -1.95
N LEU A 62 -3.08 -4.41 -1.16
CA LEU A 62 -2.84 -4.03 0.21
C LEU A 62 -3.84 -4.73 1.13
N ASN A 63 -3.47 -4.86 2.40
CA ASN A 63 -4.34 -5.43 3.42
C ASN A 63 -5.65 -4.62 3.53
N GLY A 64 -6.81 -5.29 3.69
CA GLY A 64 -8.12 -4.65 3.83
C GLY A 64 -8.27 -3.70 5.01
N TYR A 65 -7.32 -3.69 5.90
CA TYR A 65 -7.15 -2.75 6.99
C TYR A 65 -6.82 -1.32 6.54
N LEU A 66 -6.35 -1.17 5.31
CA LEU A 66 -5.91 0.08 4.72
C LEU A 66 -6.97 1.19 4.79
N GLN A 67 -8.22 0.86 4.53
CA GLN A 67 -9.29 1.86 4.50
C GLN A 67 -9.40 2.65 5.82
N TYR A 68 -9.12 2.01 6.96
CA TYR A 68 -9.16 2.67 8.26
C TYR A 68 -7.98 3.60 8.48
N ILE A 69 -6.84 3.31 7.88
CA ILE A 69 -5.66 4.18 7.92
C ILE A 69 -5.85 5.37 7.01
N GLU A 70 -6.32 5.13 5.79
CA GLU A 70 -6.51 6.15 4.76
C GLU A 70 -7.56 7.19 5.18
N SER A 71 -8.73 6.71 5.58
CA SER A 71 -9.89 7.54 5.90
C SER A 71 -10.00 7.87 7.39
N GLY A 72 -9.31 7.11 8.25
CA GLY A 72 -9.47 7.20 9.68
C GLY A 72 -10.85 6.76 10.16
N ARG A 73 -11.14 6.99 11.42
CA ARG A 73 -12.46 6.80 12.02
C ARG A 73 -12.73 7.94 12.98
N ARG A 74 -13.92 8.52 12.88
CA ARG A 74 -14.35 9.59 13.79
C ARG A 74 -14.52 9.04 15.20
N GLN A 75 -14.19 9.86 16.20
CA GLN A 75 -14.50 9.57 17.60
C GLN A 75 -16.01 9.41 17.79
N GLY A 76 -16.40 8.38 18.55
CA GLY A 76 -17.81 8.06 18.79
C GLY A 76 -18.50 7.36 17.62
N ALA A 77 -17.79 6.97 16.56
CA ALA A 77 -18.35 6.18 15.49
C ALA A 77 -18.70 4.76 15.97
N LYS A 78 -19.51 4.04 15.20
CA LYS A 78 -19.83 2.64 15.51
C LYS A 78 -18.56 1.82 15.71
N MET A 79 -18.65 0.79 16.58
CA MET A 79 -17.55 -0.14 16.77
C MET A 79 -17.14 -0.78 15.43
N PRO A 80 -15.84 -0.96 15.17
CA PRO A 80 -15.41 -1.64 13.95
C PRO A 80 -15.87 -3.10 13.93
N PRO A 81 -15.96 -3.75 12.76
CA PRO A 81 -16.30 -5.16 12.65
C PRO A 81 -15.37 -6.05 13.45
N ILE A 82 -15.88 -7.17 13.93
CA ILE A 82 -15.13 -8.10 14.80
C ILE A 82 -13.97 -8.75 14.04
N LYS A 83 -14.22 -9.27 12.85
CA LYS A 83 -13.26 -10.11 12.11
C LYS A 83 -11.92 -9.42 11.80
N PRO A 84 -11.88 -8.18 11.28
CA PRO A 84 -10.61 -7.49 11.07
C PRO A 84 -9.80 -7.30 12.34
N ILE A 85 -10.46 -7.07 13.48
CA ILE A 85 -9.80 -6.90 14.77
C ILE A 85 -9.26 -8.24 15.27
N GLU A 86 -10.02 -9.33 15.13
CA GLU A 86 -9.54 -10.68 15.47
C GLU A 86 -8.31 -11.06 14.63
N ASP A 87 -8.35 -10.83 13.34
CA ASP A 87 -7.23 -11.15 12.42
C ASP A 87 -5.98 -10.35 12.81
N TRP A 88 -6.13 -9.07 13.08
CA TRP A 88 -5.06 -8.23 13.56
C TRP A 88 -4.49 -8.70 14.89
N ALA A 89 -5.36 -8.98 15.87
CA ALA A 89 -4.95 -9.47 17.20
C ALA A 89 -4.19 -10.79 17.11
N ARG A 90 -4.66 -11.71 16.28
CA ARG A 90 -4.00 -13.01 16.07
C ARG A 90 -2.59 -12.84 15.50
N LYS A 91 -2.42 -11.97 14.52
CA LYS A 91 -1.10 -11.67 13.95
C LYS A 91 -0.13 -11.05 14.95
N HIS A 92 -0.63 -10.33 15.94
CA HIS A 92 0.17 -9.66 16.97
C HIS A 92 0.28 -10.43 18.28
N GLY A 93 -0.18 -11.69 18.31
CA GLY A 93 -0.11 -12.50 19.50
C GLY A 93 -1.03 -12.04 20.64
N ILE A 94 -2.06 -11.27 20.32
CA ILE A 94 -3.06 -10.79 21.28
C ILE A 94 -4.19 -11.80 21.37
N PRO A 95 -4.69 -12.13 22.58
CA PRO A 95 -5.82 -13.03 22.74
C PRO A 95 -7.05 -12.57 21.95
N THR A 96 -7.75 -13.52 21.32
CA THR A 96 -8.94 -13.26 20.50
C THR A 96 -10.25 -13.60 21.23
N ASP A 97 -10.23 -13.66 22.54
CA ASP A 97 -11.42 -13.85 23.35
C ASP A 97 -12.39 -12.65 23.22
N ASN A 98 -13.66 -12.89 23.45
CA ASN A 98 -14.70 -11.87 23.26
C ASN A 98 -14.45 -10.59 24.07
N LYS A 99 -13.96 -10.73 25.29
CA LYS A 99 -13.68 -9.59 26.18
C LYS A 99 -12.55 -8.71 25.64
N THR A 100 -11.45 -9.32 25.21
CA THR A 100 -10.30 -8.60 24.66
C THR A 100 -10.66 -7.91 23.34
N ILE A 101 -11.31 -8.61 22.45
CA ILE A 101 -11.77 -8.06 21.16
C ILE A 101 -12.76 -6.92 21.37
N TRP A 102 -13.72 -7.07 22.29
CA TRP A 102 -14.66 -6.01 22.62
C TRP A 102 -13.95 -4.77 23.16
N ALA A 103 -12.98 -4.95 24.06
CA ALA A 103 -12.20 -3.84 24.62
C ALA A 103 -11.45 -3.05 23.55
N ILE A 104 -10.83 -3.74 22.58
CA ILE A 104 -10.14 -3.11 21.47
C ILE A 104 -11.12 -2.32 20.58
N ARG A 105 -12.25 -2.92 20.24
CA ARG A 105 -13.29 -2.27 19.44
C ARG A 105 -13.86 -1.03 20.14
N MET A 106 -14.07 -1.11 21.45
CA MET A 106 -14.53 0.03 22.25
C MET A 106 -13.51 1.17 22.26
N ALA A 107 -12.24 0.86 22.43
CA ALA A 107 -11.17 1.85 22.40
C ALA A 107 -11.11 2.57 21.05
N ILE A 108 -11.21 1.84 19.95
CA ILE A 108 -11.26 2.41 18.60
C ILE A 108 -12.48 3.31 18.42
N SER A 109 -13.65 2.86 18.88
CA SER A 109 -14.89 3.66 18.79
C SER A 109 -14.78 4.94 19.62
N ARG A 110 -14.24 4.86 20.82
CA ARG A 110 -14.10 6.00 21.74
C ARG A 110 -13.08 7.02 21.23
N ASP A 111 -11.90 6.55 20.82
CA ASP A 111 -10.74 7.41 20.52
C ASP A 111 -10.67 7.79 19.05
N GLY A 112 -11.31 7.02 18.17
CA GLY A 112 -11.20 7.17 16.72
C GLY A 112 -9.81 6.80 16.20
N ILE A 113 -9.63 6.96 14.91
CA ILE A 113 -8.35 6.79 14.19
C ILE A 113 -8.13 8.04 13.36
N ALA A 114 -7.00 8.72 13.58
CA ALA A 114 -6.63 9.86 12.75
C ALA A 114 -6.32 9.39 11.32
N PRO A 115 -6.89 10.04 10.27
CA PRO A 115 -6.63 9.65 8.89
C PRO A 115 -5.16 9.89 8.51
N ARG A 116 -4.61 8.97 7.75
CA ARG A 116 -3.28 9.07 7.15
C ARG A 116 -3.39 8.72 5.67
N PRO A 117 -3.75 9.68 4.80
CA PRO A 117 -4.07 9.45 3.39
C PRO A 117 -2.81 9.22 2.55
N PHE A 118 -2.09 8.13 2.80
CA PHE A 118 -0.84 7.84 2.10
C PHE A 118 -1.04 7.40 0.65
N MET A 119 -2.20 6.81 0.30
CA MET A 119 -2.48 6.42 -1.09
C MET A 119 -2.64 7.62 -2.01
N ASP A 120 -3.22 8.73 -1.53
CA ASP A 120 -3.26 9.97 -2.31
C ASP A 120 -1.85 10.47 -2.65
N LYS A 121 -0.94 10.39 -1.69
CA LYS A 121 0.46 10.72 -1.92
C LYS A 121 1.14 9.70 -2.86
N VAL A 122 0.85 8.43 -2.73
CA VAL A 122 1.36 7.38 -3.63
C VAL A 122 0.97 7.70 -5.08
N PHE A 123 -0.30 7.99 -5.34
CA PHE A 123 -0.76 8.29 -6.69
C PHE A 123 -0.13 9.58 -7.24
N ALA A 124 -0.02 10.62 -6.42
CA ALA A 124 0.65 11.86 -6.82
C ALA A 124 2.14 11.63 -7.14
N ASP A 125 2.84 10.83 -6.34
CA ASP A 125 4.24 10.51 -6.57
C ASP A 125 4.43 9.60 -7.79
N ILE A 126 3.53 8.67 -8.05
CA ILE A 126 3.53 7.85 -9.27
C ILE A 126 3.39 8.74 -10.50
N ASP A 127 2.43 9.65 -10.52
CA ASP A 127 2.23 10.58 -11.64
C ASP A 127 3.49 11.41 -11.87
N TYR A 128 4.08 11.95 -10.82
CA TYR A 128 5.30 12.75 -10.92
C TYR A 128 6.49 11.95 -11.47
N VAL A 129 6.73 10.75 -10.95
CA VAL A 129 7.86 9.90 -11.39
C VAL A 129 7.61 9.36 -12.79
N TRP A 130 6.36 9.07 -13.15
CA TRP A 130 5.99 8.66 -14.49
C TRP A 130 6.37 9.73 -15.51
N ASP A 131 5.96 10.95 -15.27
CA ASP A 131 6.23 12.06 -16.21
C ASP A 131 7.72 12.42 -16.30
N LYS A 132 8.46 12.25 -15.20
CA LYS A 132 9.85 12.64 -15.11
C LYS A 132 10.82 11.56 -15.61
N ASP A 133 10.66 10.34 -15.14
CA ASP A 133 11.68 9.29 -15.29
C ASP A 133 11.14 8.00 -15.92
N TRP A 134 10.01 7.48 -15.47
CA TRP A 134 9.56 6.14 -15.84
C TRP A 134 9.07 6.01 -17.26
N ALA A 135 8.43 7.04 -17.81
CA ALA A 135 7.95 7.02 -19.19
C ALA A 135 9.13 6.94 -20.15
N ASP A 136 10.19 7.72 -19.91
CA ASP A 136 11.40 7.72 -20.73
C ASP A 136 12.16 6.40 -20.60
N GLU A 137 12.32 5.88 -19.37
CA GLU A 137 12.95 4.58 -19.13
C GLU A 137 12.20 3.45 -19.84
N LEU A 138 10.87 3.45 -19.74
CA LEU A 138 10.03 2.47 -20.41
C LEU A 138 10.16 2.57 -21.93
N PHE A 139 10.15 3.78 -22.46
CA PHE A 139 10.34 4.01 -23.88
C PHE A 139 11.70 3.51 -24.36
N ASP A 140 12.77 3.81 -23.65
CA ASP A 140 14.12 3.33 -23.97
C ASP A 140 14.22 1.81 -23.97
N LYS A 141 13.60 1.16 -22.97
CA LYS A 141 13.55 -0.32 -22.90
C LYS A 141 12.79 -0.91 -24.08
N ILE A 142 11.67 -0.32 -24.46
CA ILE A 142 10.89 -0.75 -25.64
C ILE A 142 11.72 -0.59 -26.92
N MET A 143 12.38 0.54 -27.10
CA MET A 143 13.22 0.80 -28.27
C MET A 143 14.38 -0.17 -28.37
N ARG A 144 15.02 -0.52 -27.26
CA ARG A 144 16.06 -1.57 -27.24
C ARG A 144 15.52 -2.92 -27.67
N MET A 145 14.36 -3.33 -27.15
CA MET A 145 13.71 -4.58 -27.55
C MET A 145 13.41 -4.62 -29.05
N ILE A 146 12.91 -3.52 -29.62
CA ILE A 146 12.62 -3.42 -31.05
C ILE A 146 13.92 -3.54 -31.86
N ASN A 147 14.95 -2.81 -31.46
CA ASN A 147 16.25 -2.88 -32.11
C ASN A 147 16.86 -4.28 -32.05
N ASP A 148 16.81 -4.94 -30.90
CA ASP A 148 17.32 -6.30 -30.72
C ASP A 148 16.55 -7.30 -31.61
N PHE A 149 15.24 -7.11 -31.73
CA PHE A 149 14.39 -7.95 -32.58
C PHE A 149 14.77 -7.82 -34.08
N PHE A 150 15.04 -6.61 -34.53
CA PHE A 150 15.38 -6.36 -35.96
C PHE A 150 16.85 -6.59 -36.30
N ASN A 151 17.75 -6.64 -35.33
CA ASN A 151 19.19 -6.83 -35.54
C ASN A 151 19.66 -8.26 -35.32
N VAL A 152 18.74 -9.18 -35.22
CA VAL A 152 19.05 -10.63 -35.06
C VAL A 152 19.50 -11.28 -36.36
#